data_0413447b12606a4d80fa3a859360a79f
#
_entry.id   0413447b12606a4d80fa3a859360a79f
#
_cell.length_a   1.000
_cell.length_b   1.000
_cell.length_c   1.000
_cell.angle_alpha   90.00
_cell.angle_beta   90.00
_cell.angle_gamma   90.00
#
_symmetry.space_group_name_H-M   'P 1'
#
loop_
_entity.id
_entity.type
_entity.pdbx_description
1 polymer ?
#
loop_
_entity_poly.entity_id
_entity_poly.type
_entity_poly.pdbx_seq_one_letter_code
_entity_poly.pdbx_strand_id
1 'polypeptide(L)'
;MRKFREKAETLFDQGAGLVIRFRFVVVLLSIVGALMLASNIRNLQFDTSNEGFLRSDDPILTTYNEFREQFGRDDMLLLAIHSDNIFSLKFLERLRALHENIENEIPNINDMISLINARSTRGEGDVLLVDDLLSEFPETEEQLEKLRSRVMSNPLYQNQLISVDGLYTTLVIESNVYTETGDDDLFSGFEDSGGSHDAVSDNGLSSGKFISDTENSEFVEAVYEVVGKYQSDDFQIYIAGSPAVMHSIKLFMQSDVKKFLRIAILVIGFCLLVMFRRVSGVILPLIVVAVSVASTLGLMAFLGVSFKLPTTILPSFLLAVGVGASVHVLSLTYQGLRRGQQKDLAIRNAYSHSGLAIVMTSLTTAAGLASFSLAGVAPIADLGIFSSIGVMISLWFTLTLLPALLA
;
A
#
# COMPACT_ATOMS: atom_id res chain seq x y z
N MET A 1 -9.22 -43.83 -19.15
CA MET A 1 -9.14 -43.18 -17.81
C MET A 1 -8.37 -44.01 -16.77
N ARG A 2 -8.68 -45.32 -16.61
CA ARG A 2 -8.02 -46.17 -15.58
C ARG A 2 -6.49 -46.26 -15.74
N LYS A 3 -5.97 -46.47 -16.95
CA LYS A 3 -4.51 -46.52 -17.22
C LYS A 3 -3.80 -45.19 -16.96
N PHE A 4 -4.47 -44.04 -17.17
CA PHE A 4 -3.91 -42.73 -16.87
C PHE A 4 -3.79 -42.52 -15.36
N ARG A 5 -4.82 -42.90 -14.61
CA ARG A 5 -4.83 -42.80 -13.14
C ARG A 5 -3.73 -43.68 -12.53
N GLU A 6 -3.61 -44.95 -12.97
CA GLU A 6 -2.55 -45.86 -12.50
C GLU A 6 -1.14 -45.32 -12.76
N LYS A 7 -0.90 -44.69 -13.93
CA LYS A 7 0.37 -44.04 -14.22
C LYS A 7 0.63 -42.83 -13.31
N ALA A 8 -0.38 -42.00 -13.07
CA ALA A 8 -0.28 -40.85 -12.19
C ALA A 8 0.01 -41.26 -10.74
N GLU A 9 -0.70 -42.23 -10.22
CA GLU A 9 -0.48 -42.83 -8.88
C GLU A 9 0.94 -43.34 -8.72
N THR A 10 1.50 -44.03 -9.73
CA THR A 10 2.89 -44.48 -9.74
C THR A 10 3.89 -43.33 -9.74
N LEU A 11 3.63 -42.27 -10.50
CA LEU A 11 4.49 -41.08 -10.58
C LEU A 11 4.55 -40.35 -9.24
N PHE A 12 3.42 -40.16 -8.58
CA PHE A 12 3.36 -39.53 -7.24
C PHE A 12 4.01 -40.40 -6.17
N ASP A 13 3.86 -41.71 -6.23
CA ASP A 13 4.55 -42.64 -5.33
C ASP A 13 6.08 -42.53 -5.48
N GLN A 14 6.58 -42.59 -6.71
CA GLN A 14 8.01 -42.46 -6.99
C GLN A 14 8.54 -41.07 -6.59
N GLY A 15 7.79 -40.01 -6.90
CA GLY A 15 8.14 -38.63 -6.52
C GLY A 15 8.24 -38.45 -5.01
N ALA A 16 7.24 -38.93 -4.25
CA ALA A 16 7.28 -38.90 -2.81
C ALA A 16 8.45 -39.72 -2.25
N GLY A 17 8.73 -40.90 -2.81
CA GLY A 17 9.87 -41.70 -2.42
C GLY A 17 11.21 -41.02 -2.64
N LEU A 18 11.38 -40.29 -3.74
CA LEU A 18 12.58 -39.47 -4.03
C LEU A 18 12.74 -38.33 -3.05
N VAL A 19 11.65 -37.61 -2.77
CA VAL A 19 11.65 -36.49 -1.79
C VAL A 19 11.99 -37.00 -0.39
N ILE A 20 11.43 -38.13 0.05
CA ILE A 20 11.75 -38.73 1.36
C ILE A 20 13.23 -39.13 1.44
N ARG A 21 13.77 -39.70 0.37
CA ARG A 21 15.19 -40.10 0.30
C ARG A 21 16.13 -38.90 0.45
N PHE A 22 15.81 -37.77 -0.17
CA PHE A 22 16.61 -36.54 -0.15
C PHE A 22 16.03 -35.45 0.75
N ARG A 23 15.26 -35.80 1.77
CA ARG A 23 14.46 -34.88 2.62
C ARG A 23 15.25 -33.67 3.11
N PHE A 24 16.47 -33.82 3.60
CA PHE A 24 17.28 -32.72 4.10
C PHE A 24 17.67 -31.72 3.00
N VAL A 25 17.99 -32.22 1.80
CA VAL A 25 18.33 -31.37 0.65
C VAL A 25 17.07 -30.63 0.16
N VAL A 26 15.92 -31.30 0.10
CA VAL A 26 14.66 -30.71 -0.32
C VAL A 26 14.22 -29.61 0.67
N VAL A 27 14.29 -29.89 1.96
CA VAL A 27 13.97 -28.89 3.00
C VAL A 27 14.91 -27.69 2.89
N LEU A 28 16.23 -27.92 2.78
CA LEU A 28 17.21 -26.86 2.68
C LEU A 28 16.96 -26.00 1.43
N LEU A 29 16.80 -26.61 0.26
CA LEU A 29 16.56 -25.87 -1.00
C LEU A 29 15.22 -25.12 -0.96
N SER A 30 14.16 -25.73 -0.40
CA SER A 30 12.87 -25.07 -0.26
C SER A 30 12.93 -23.86 0.66
N ILE A 31 13.63 -23.97 1.80
CA ILE A 31 13.79 -22.86 2.74
C ILE A 31 14.69 -21.76 2.14
N VAL A 32 15.81 -22.13 1.52
CA VAL A 32 16.72 -21.14 0.89
C VAL A 32 15.99 -20.39 -0.23
N GLY A 33 15.29 -21.10 -1.12
CA GLY A 33 14.52 -20.48 -2.19
C GLY A 33 13.41 -19.55 -1.66
N ALA A 34 12.70 -19.98 -0.64
CA ALA A 34 11.67 -19.17 0.01
C ALA A 34 12.27 -17.93 0.71
N LEU A 35 13.39 -18.07 1.40
CA LEU A 35 14.08 -16.94 2.05
C LEU A 35 14.63 -15.94 1.01
N MET A 36 15.15 -16.44 -0.10
CA MET A 36 15.61 -15.60 -1.21
C MET A 36 14.48 -14.75 -1.78
N LEU A 37 13.31 -15.32 -1.99
CA LEU A 37 12.13 -14.56 -2.41
C LEU A 37 11.63 -13.64 -1.30
N ALA A 38 11.48 -14.16 -0.08
CA ALA A 38 10.96 -13.41 1.07
C ALA A 38 11.84 -12.21 1.46
N SER A 39 13.15 -12.23 1.15
CA SER A 39 14.04 -11.09 1.41
C SER A 39 13.59 -9.81 0.69
N ASN A 40 12.91 -9.96 -0.45
CA ASN A 40 12.38 -8.84 -1.22
C ASN A 40 11.11 -8.22 -0.61
N ILE A 41 10.46 -8.86 0.38
CA ILE A 41 9.26 -8.32 1.03
C ILE A 41 9.53 -6.93 1.64
N ARG A 42 10.76 -6.65 2.06
CA ARG A 42 11.17 -5.34 2.56
C ARG A 42 11.00 -4.22 1.54
N ASN A 43 11.07 -4.55 0.26
CA ASN A 43 10.92 -3.63 -0.87
C ASN A 43 9.47 -3.55 -1.37
N LEU A 44 8.53 -4.23 -0.67
CA LEU A 44 7.12 -4.21 -1.04
C LEU A 44 6.53 -2.82 -0.76
N GLN A 45 6.23 -2.11 -1.82
CA GLN A 45 5.62 -0.79 -1.77
C GLN A 45 4.09 -0.93 -1.65
N PHE A 46 3.48 0.00 -0.92
CA PHE A 46 2.03 0.17 -0.88
C PHE A 46 1.68 1.30 -1.86
N ASP A 47 0.65 1.09 -2.65
CA ASP A 47 0.14 2.08 -3.59
C ASP A 47 -1.34 2.33 -3.27
N THR A 48 -1.61 3.53 -2.76
CA THR A 48 -2.95 4.00 -2.41
C THR A 48 -3.45 5.07 -3.37
N SER A 49 -2.66 5.38 -4.41
CA SER A 49 -2.99 6.39 -5.41
C SER A 49 -4.21 5.99 -6.25
N ASN A 50 -4.93 6.99 -6.75
CA ASN A 50 -6.04 6.76 -7.68
C ASN A 50 -5.55 6.20 -9.01
N GLU A 51 -4.35 6.59 -9.44
CA GLU A 51 -3.69 6.12 -10.65
C GLU A 51 -3.36 4.64 -10.59
N GLY A 52 -3.06 4.13 -9.40
CA GLY A 52 -2.82 2.71 -9.15
C GLY A 52 -3.98 1.78 -9.52
N PHE A 53 -5.19 2.32 -9.73
CA PHE A 53 -6.33 1.56 -10.23
C PHE A 53 -6.32 1.38 -11.74
N LEU A 54 -5.60 2.24 -12.48
CA LEU A 54 -5.44 2.13 -13.92
C LEU A 54 -4.27 1.20 -14.27
N ARG A 55 -4.34 0.61 -15.44
CA ARG A 55 -3.21 -0.17 -15.97
C ARG A 55 -2.15 0.78 -16.51
N SER A 56 -0.89 0.39 -16.43
CA SER A 56 0.24 1.20 -16.92
C SER A 56 0.19 1.48 -18.44
N ASP A 57 -0.54 0.66 -19.20
CA ASP A 57 -0.77 0.80 -20.64
C ASP A 57 -2.09 1.52 -20.99
N ASP A 58 -2.80 2.04 -19.99
CA ASP A 58 -4.08 2.73 -20.22
C ASP A 58 -3.86 4.14 -20.77
N PRO A 59 -4.47 4.50 -21.93
CA PRO A 59 -4.36 5.85 -22.51
C PRO A 59 -4.85 6.97 -21.57
N ILE A 60 -5.82 6.66 -20.69
CA ILE A 60 -6.34 7.63 -19.71
C ILE A 60 -5.23 8.03 -18.74
N LEU A 61 -4.40 7.08 -18.30
CA LEU A 61 -3.28 7.36 -17.40
C LEU A 61 -2.25 8.29 -18.06
N THR A 62 -1.96 8.08 -19.35
CA THR A 62 -1.04 8.95 -20.11
C THR A 62 -1.59 10.36 -20.18
N THR A 63 -2.86 10.53 -20.60
CA THR A 63 -3.51 11.84 -20.67
C THR A 63 -3.58 12.54 -19.31
N TYR A 64 -3.83 11.78 -18.23
CA TYR A 64 -3.88 12.32 -16.88
C TYR A 64 -2.48 12.79 -16.41
N ASN A 65 -1.44 12.04 -16.72
CA ASN A 65 -0.07 12.43 -16.40
C ASN A 65 0.35 13.70 -17.16
N GLU A 66 0.03 13.80 -18.47
CA GLU A 66 0.25 15.01 -19.27
C GLU A 66 -0.50 16.22 -18.68
N PHE A 67 -1.73 16.01 -18.20
CA PHE A 67 -2.49 17.07 -17.52
C PHE A 67 -1.79 17.51 -16.22
N ARG A 68 -1.32 16.57 -15.40
CA ARG A 68 -0.61 16.86 -14.15
C ARG A 68 0.71 17.60 -14.39
N GLU A 69 1.42 17.29 -15.47
CA GLU A 69 2.64 18.00 -15.86
C GLU A 69 2.39 19.47 -16.21
N GLN A 70 1.23 19.77 -16.82
CA GLN A 70 0.89 21.13 -17.24
C GLN A 70 0.21 21.96 -16.14
N PHE A 71 -0.64 21.34 -15.33
CA PHE A 71 -1.54 22.05 -14.39
C PHE A 71 -1.24 21.77 -12.92
N GLY A 72 -0.28 20.90 -12.62
CA GLY A 72 0.01 20.49 -11.26
C GLY A 72 -0.92 19.39 -10.75
N ARG A 73 -0.85 19.11 -9.45
CA ARG A 73 -1.76 18.18 -8.75
C ARG A 73 -2.89 18.98 -8.12
N ASP A 74 -4.06 18.37 -8.08
CA ASP A 74 -5.24 18.82 -7.34
C ASP A 74 -5.28 18.30 -5.89
N ASP A 75 -4.21 17.64 -5.44
CA ASP A 75 -4.12 17.06 -4.09
C ASP A 75 -3.77 18.14 -3.06
N MET A 76 -4.79 18.59 -2.33
CA MET A 76 -4.65 19.58 -1.26
C MET A 76 -4.86 18.93 0.10
N LEU A 77 -4.06 19.34 1.09
CA LEU A 77 -4.30 19.04 2.49
C LEU A 77 -5.01 20.23 3.14
N LEU A 78 -6.13 19.97 3.77
CA LEU A 78 -7.00 20.95 4.39
C LEU A 78 -6.95 20.81 5.91
N LEU A 79 -6.58 21.87 6.62
CA LEU A 79 -6.72 21.98 8.07
C LEU A 79 -7.92 22.85 8.38
N ALA A 80 -9.01 22.26 8.86
CA ALA A 80 -10.16 23.01 9.37
C ALA A 80 -9.97 23.27 10.86
N ILE A 81 -9.91 24.54 11.26
CA ILE A 81 -9.60 24.95 12.63
C ILE A 81 -10.86 25.55 13.23
N HIS A 82 -11.36 24.95 14.30
CA HIS A 82 -12.54 25.40 15.04
C HIS A 82 -12.15 26.22 16.25
N SER A 83 -12.87 27.33 16.46
CA SER A 83 -12.82 28.13 17.68
C SER A 83 -14.12 28.92 17.87
N ASP A 84 -14.49 29.14 19.12
CA ASP A 84 -15.65 30.00 19.47
C ASP A 84 -15.45 31.46 19.05
N ASN A 85 -14.20 31.93 18.91
CA ASN A 85 -13.89 33.28 18.47
C ASN A 85 -12.59 33.33 17.63
N ILE A 86 -12.73 33.20 16.32
CA ILE A 86 -11.63 33.28 15.35
C ILE A 86 -11.01 34.69 15.32
N PHE A 87 -11.81 35.74 15.52
CA PHE A 87 -11.35 37.13 15.50
C PHE A 87 -10.90 37.62 16.88
N SER A 88 -10.16 36.79 17.63
CA SER A 88 -9.46 37.21 18.84
C SER A 88 -7.95 37.27 18.59
N LEU A 89 -7.23 38.21 19.26
CA LEU A 89 -5.76 38.31 19.15
C LEU A 89 -5.09 36.98 19.45
N LYS A 90 -5.48 36.31 20.53
CA LYS A 90 -4.94 35.01 20.95
C LYS A 90 -5.07 33.94 19.86
N PHE A 91 -6.24 33.89 19.19
CA PHE A 91 -6.46 32.93 18.11
C PHE A 91 -5.60 33.25 16.89
N LEU A 92 -5.60 34.53 16.46
CA LEU A 92 -4.83 34.94 15.26
C LEU A 92 -3.32 34.78 15.44
N GLU A 93 -2.78 35.08 16.64
CA GLU A 93 -1.37 34.81 16.96
C GLU A 93 -1.04 33.32 16.88
N ARG A 94 -1.95 32.47 17.39
CA ARG A 94 -1.77 31.03 17.33
C ARG A 94 -1.90 30.48 15.92
N LEU A 95 -2.83 31.02 15.12
CA LEU A 95 -2.96 30.68 13.70
C LEU A 95 -1.71 31.08 12.92
N ARG A 96 -1.15 32.28 13.20
CA ARG A 96 0.11 32.72 12.58
C ARG A 96 1.27 31.80 12.94
N ALA A 97 1.41 31.46 14.23
CA ALA A 97 2.47 30.57 14.66
C ALA A 97 2.32 29.15 14.05
N LEU A 98 1.09 28.64 13.92
CA LEU A 98 0.85 27.40 13.21
C LEU A 98 1.23 27.50 11.72
N HIS A 99 0.85 28.58 11.05
CA HIS A 99 1.17 28.84 9.66
C HIS A 99 2.69 28.86 9.43
N GLU A 100 3.41 29.68 10.20
CA GLU A 100 4.87 29.80 10.12
C GLU A 100 5.60 28.48 10.43
N ASN A 101 5.12 27.71 11.42
CA ASN A 101 5.74 26.42 11.74
C ASN A 101 5.49 25.36 10.65
N ILE A 102 4.31 25.35 10.04
CA ILE A 102 4.04 24.48 8.90
C ILE A 102 4.97 24.82 7.75
N GLU A 103 5.06 26.11 7.39
CA GLU A 103 5.91 26.57 6.30
C GLU A 103 7.41 26.26 6.51
N ASN A 104 7.89 26.35 7.76
CA ASN A 104 9.31 26.17 8.07
C ASN A 104 9.71 24.71 8.41
N GLU A 105 8.80 23.92 9.00
CA GLU A 105 9.14 22.57 9.49
C GLU A 105 8.75 21.45 8.49
N ILE A 106 7.85 21.71 7.54
CA ILE A 106 7.32 20.67 6.67
C ILE A 106 7.98 20.73 5.29
N PRO A 107 8.58 19.62 4.84
CA PRO A 107 9.18 19.55 3.51
C PRO A 107 8.11 19.44 2.40
N ASN A 108 8.49 19.78 1.18
CA ASN A 108 7.67 19.58 -0.03
C ASN A 108 6.34 20.35 -0.06
N ILE A 109 6.29 21.53 0.55
CA ILE A 109 5.18 22.48 0.38
C ILE A 109 5.41 23.29 -0.88
N ASN A 110 4.41 23.32 -1.78
CA ASN A 110 4.41 24.21 -2.96
C ASN A 110 3.79 25.57 -2.63
N ASP A 111 2.60 25.56 -2.04
CA ASP A 111 1.88 26.77 -1.64
C ASP A 111 1.04 26.49 -0.39
N MET A 112 0.77 27.55 0.37
CA MET A 112 -0.05 27.48 1.56
C MET A 112 -0.90 28.74 1.70
N ILE A 113 -2.21 28.54 1.87
CA ILE A 113 -3.19 29.64 1.97
C ILE A 113 -3.94 29.54 3.29
N SER A 114 -3.98 30.63 4.03
CA SER A 114 -4.81 30.79 5.23
C SER A 114 -5.29 32.24 5.37
N LEU A 115 -6.01 32.56 6.45
CA LEU A 115 -6.34 33.95 6.75
C LEU A 115 -5.11 34.84 6.94
N ILE A 116 -3.92 34.27 7.20
CA ILE A 116 -2.70 35.03 7.42
C ILE A 116 -2.22 35.69 6.12
N ASN A 117 -2.17 34.93 5.03
CA ASN A 117 -1.66 35.33 3.72
C ASN A 117 -2.74 35.37 2.63
N ALA A 118 -4.03 35.28 2.99
CA ALA A 118 -5.11 35.40 2.01
C ALA A 118 -5.02 36.72 1.28
N ARG A 119 -5.09 36.69 -0.06
CA ARG A 119 -4.94 37.89 -0.91
C ARG A 119 -6.11 38.83 -0.68
N SER A 120 -5.82 40.04 -0.22
CA SER A 120 -6.78 41.12 0.02
C SER A 120 -6.61 42.23 -1.01
N THR A 121 -7.65 42.43 -1.81
CA THR A 121 -7.67 43.52 -2.80
C THR A 121 -8.60 44.62 -2.32
N ARG A 122 -8.10 45.84 -2.17
CA ARG A 122 -8.86 46.99 -1.71
C ARG A 122 -8.58 48.24 -2.54
N GLY A 123 -9.59 49.05 -2.75
CA GLY A 123 -9.43 50.38 -3.34
C GLY A 123 -9.20 51.43 -2.25
N GLU A 124 -8.15 52.23 -2.34
CA GLU A 124 -7.89 53.33 -1.46
C GLU A 124 -7.67 54.61 -2.33
N GLY A 125 -8.70 55.45 -2.41
CA GLY A 125 -8.73 56.54 -3.38
C GLY A 125 -8.69 56.04 -4.82
N ASP A 126 -7.69 56.46 -5.60
CA ASP A 126 -7.49 56.04 -7.00
C ASP A 126 -6.52 54.85 -7.15
N VAL A 127 -6.09 54.27 -6.05
CA VAL A 127 -5.11 53.14 -6.04
C VAL A 127 -5.74 51.87 -5.64
N LEU A 128 -5.43 50.78 -6.36
CA LEU A 128 -5.76 49.41 -5.99
C LEU A 128 -4.61 48.83 -5.19
N LEU A 129 -4.86 48.55 -3.90
CA LEU A 129 -3.91 47.87 -3.02
C LEU A 129 -4.19 46.38 -3.05
N VAL A 130 -3.13 45.60 -3.25
CA VAL A 130 -3.16 44.15 -3.26
C VAL A 130 -2.10 43.67 -2.28
N ASP A 131 -2.55 43.30 -1.09
CA ASP A 131 -1.70 42.87 0.02
C ASP A 131 -2.25 41.56 0.62
N ASP A 132 -1.48 40.96 1.51
CA ASP A 132 -1.99 39.89 2.34
C ASP A 132 -3.01 40.46 3.36
N LEU A 133 -4.01 39.64 3.70
CA LEU A 133 -5.11 40.07 4.58
C LEU A 133 -4.61 40.51 5.96
N LEU A 134 -3.59 39.87 6.49
CA LEU A 134 -2.95 40.16 7.76
C LEU A 134 -1.51 40.68 7.59
N SER A 135 -1.22 41.42 6.48
CA SER A 135 0.05 42.13 6.32
C SER A 135 0.32 43.10 7.48
N GLU A 136 -0.75 43.75 7.99
CA GLU A 136 -0.76 44.49 9.24
C GLU A 136 -1.55 43.72 10.28
N PHE A 137 -0.85 43.25 11.33
CA PHE A 137 -1.51 42.45 12.38
C PHE A 137 -2.34 43.37 13.30
N PRO A 138 -3.60 43.00 13.61
CA PRO A 138 -4.44 43.86 14.44
C PRO A 138 -3.94 43.88 15.90
N GLU A 139 -3.86 45.08 16.49
CA GLU A 139 -3.43 45.28 17.88
C GLU A 139 -4.58 45.71 18.79
N THR A 140 -5.70 46.21 18.21
CA THR A 140 -6.84 46.74 18.95
C THR A 140 -8.13 46.05 18.61
N GLU A 141 -9.12 46.08 19.52
CA GLU A 141 -10.46 45.54 19.30
C GLU A 141 -11.15 46.18 18.07
N GLU A 142 -10.92 47.46 17.83
CA GLU A 142 -11.47 48.16 16.66
C GLU A 142 -10.90 47.63 15.34
N GLN A 143 -9.61 47.29 15.30
CA GLN A 143 -8.97 46.65 14.14
C GLN A 143 -9.48 45.24 13.94
N LEU A 144 -9.70 44.47 15.01
CA LEU A 144 -10.29 43.13 14.95
C LEU A 144 -11.70 43.16 14.37
N GLU A 145 -12.56 44.11 14.79
CA GLU A 145 -13.93 44.20 14.26
C GLU A 145 -13.93 44.64 12.77
N LYS A 146 -13.03 45.53 12.38
CA LYS A 146 -12.81 45.89 10.96
C LYS A 146 -12.36 44.69 10.14
N LEU A 147 -11.43 43.87 10.66
CA LEU A 147 -10.96 42.65 10.03
C LEU A 147 -12.12 41.65 9.88
N ARG A 148 -12.87 41.43 10.96
CA ARG A 148 -14.06 40.55 10.95
C ARG A 148 -15.06 40.97 9.89
N SER A 149 -15.43 42.25 9.86
CA SER A 149 -16.37 42.78 8.87
C SER A 149 -15.86 42.57 7.45
N ARG A 150 -14.55 42.81 7.20
CA ARG A 150 -13.92 42.61 5.89
C ARG A 150 -13.94 41.16 5.45
N VAL A 151 -13.56 40.24 6.33
CA VAL A 151 -13.53 38.80 6.05
C VAL A 151 -14.91 38.25 5.81
N MET A 152 -15.86 38.54 6.73
CA MET A 152 -17.22 38.04 6.67
C MET A 152 -18.07 38.61 5.54
N SER A 153 -17.71 39.78 4.99
CA SER A 153 -18.41 40.39 3.86
C SER A 153 -17.83 39.98 2.49
N ASN A 154 -16.67 39.32 2.45
CA ASN A 154 -16.03 38.97 1.20
C ASN A 154 -16.46 37.57 0.72
N PRO A 155 -17.20 37.45 -0.38
CA PRO A 155 -17.68 36.17 -0.89
C PRO A 155 -16.54 35.21 -1.32
N LEU A 156 -15.31 35.72 -1.58
CA LEU A 156 -14.15 34.89 -1.91
C LEU A 156 -13.57 34.15 -0.69
N TYR A 157 -13.83 34.64 0.52
CA TYR A 157 -13.36 34.02 1.75
C TYR A 157 -14.41 33.07 2.35
N GLN A 158 -15.71 33.38 2.14
CA GLN A 158 -16.80 32.56 2.68
C GLN A 158 -16.80 31.18 2.05
N ASN A 159 -16.92 30.15 2.90
CA ASN A 159 -16.89 28.72 2.55
C ASN A 159 -15.59 28.24 1.88
N GLN A 160 -14.57 29.08 1.82
CA GLN A 160 -13.23 28.69 1.40
C GLN A 160 -12.22 28.83 2.54
N LEU A 161 -12.09 30.01 3.10
CA LEU A 161 -11.17 30.32 4.20
C LEU A 161 -11.85 30.47 5.54
N ILE A 162 -13.15 30.82 5.55
CA ILE A 162 -13.95 30.96 6.77
C ILE A 162 -15.38 30.44 6.54
N SER A 163 -15.94 29.80 7.55
CA SER A 163 -17.35 29.36 7.54
C SER A 163 -18.31 30.54 7.67
N VAL A 164 -19.55 30.39 7.20
CA VAL A 164 -20.59 31.44 7.25
C VAL A 164 -20.91 31.87 8.68
N ASP A 165 -20.82 30.96 9.64
CA ASP A 165 -21.03 31.23 11.06
C ASP A 165 -19.79 31.83 11.76
N GLY A 166 -18.63 31.86 11.09
CA GLY A 166 -17.38 32.39 11.63
C GLY A 166 -16.75 31.52 12.72
N LEU A 167 -17.13 30.22 12.82
CA LEU A 167 -16.61 29.29 13.83
C LEU A 167 -15.47 28.42 13.30
N TYR A 168 -15.32 28.29 11.96
CA TYR A 168 -14.25 27.53 11.33
C TYR A 168 -13.45 28.41 10.39
N THR A 169 -12.13 28.27 10.44
CA THR A 169 -11.21 28.78 9.40
C THR A 169 -10.41 27.62 8.80
N THR A 170 -9.97 27.79 7.56
CA THR A 170 -9.17 26.78 6.88
C THR A 170 -7.76 27.25 6.64
N LEU A 171 -6.82 26.32 6.69
CA LEU A 171 -5.48 26.44 6.18
C LEU A 171 -5.33 25.36 5.11
N VAL A 172 -5.04 25.74 3.89
CA VAL A 172 -4.89 24.87 2.73
C VAL A 172 -3.42 24.73 2.42
N ILE A 173 -2.93 23.52 2.29
CA ILE A 173 -1.54 23.21 1.97
C ILE A 173 -1.53 22.45 0.65
N GLU A 174 -0.80 22.95 -0.33
CA GLU A 174 -0.52 22.27 -1.58
C GLU A 174 0.88 21.64 -1.51
N SER A 175 0.98 20.34 -1.76
CA SER A 175 2.26 19.68 -1.82
C SER A 175 2.92 19.86 -3.19
N ASN A 176 4.26 19.80 -3.25
CA ASN A 176 5.00 19.77 -4.49
C ASN A 176 4.55 18.58 -5.36
N VAL A 177 4.54 18.79 -6.68
CA VAL A 177 4.18 17.73 -7.66
C VAL A 177 5.33 16.75 -7.86
N TYR A 178 6.57 17.24 -7.74
CA TYR A 178 7.78 16.49 -8.06
C TYR A 178 8.68 16.30 -6.84
N THR A 179 9.39 15.18 -6.83
CA THR A 179 10.40 14.84 -5.81
C THR A 179 11.63 15.72 -5.98
N GLU A 180 12.14 16.32 -4.90
CA GLU A 180 13.40 17.09 -4.93
C GLU A 180 14.66 16.20 -5.12
N THR A 181 14.55 14.90 -4.92
CA THR A 181 15.67 13.93 -4.95
C THR A 181 16.10 13.50 -6.36
N GLY A 182 15.63 14.16 -7.42
CA GLY A 182 15.89 13.78 -8.82
C GLY A 182 17.06 14.47 -9.53
N ASP A 183 17.65 15.51 -8.98
CA ASP A 183 18.55 16.39 -9.76
C ASP A 183 20.07 16.15 -9.61
N ASP A 184 20.53 15.38 -8.63
CA ASP A 184 21.98 15.23 -8.41
C ASP A 184 22.65 14.16 -9.31
N ASP A 185 21.89 13.25 -9.94
CA ASP A 185 22.47 12.20 -10.80
C ASP A 185 22.41 12.51 -12.32
N LEU A 186 21.69 13.56 -12.74
CA LEU A 186 21.57 13.92 -14.16
C LEU A 186 22.74 14.74 -14.69
N PHE A 187 23.57 15.36 -13.82
CA PHE A 187 24.72 16.17 -14.23
C PHE A 187 26.09 15.47 -14.12
N SER A 188 26.17 14.28 -13.55
CA SER A 188 27.46 13.54 -13.44
C SER A 188 27.92 12.87 -14.73
N GLY A 189 27.15 12.93 -15.81
CA GLY A 189 27.43 12.28 -17.10
C GLY A 189 27.91 13.21 -18.23
N PHE A 190 28.01 14.50 -18.04
CA PHE A 190 28.35 15.48 -19.08
C PHE A 190 29.65 16.25 -18.83
N GLU A 191 30.66 15.63 -18.26
CA GLU A 191 32.02 16.13 -18.43
C GLU A 191 32.72 15.29 -19.52
N ASP A 192 33.07 15.98 -20.61
CA ASP A 192 33.95 15.61 -21.72
C ASP A 192 33.30 15.05 -22.99
N SER A 193 32.89 15.99 -23.87
CA SER A 193 33.38 16.01 -25.26
C SER A 193 32.85 17.26 -26.00
N GLY A 194 33.79 18.14 -26.36
CA GLY A 194 33.50 19.33 -27.17
C GLY A 194 33.11 18.98 -28.62
N GLY A 195 32.13 19.71 -29.14
CA GLY A 195 31.74 19.63 -30.56
C GLY A 195 30.46 20.42 -30.84
N SER A 196 30.66 21.59 -31.45
CA SER A 196 29.63 22.51 -31.95
C SER A 196 28.61 21.86 -32.90
N HIS A 197 27.34 22.19 -32.80
CA HIS A 197 26.46 22.88 -33.78
C HIS A 197 24.98 22.68 -33.50
N ASP A 198 24.31 23.82 -33.43
CA ASP A 198 22.90 24.10 -33.80
C ASP A 198 21.87 22.93 -33.80
N ALA A 199 21.10 22.86 -32.72
CA ALA A 199 19.77 22.32 -32.79
C ALA A 199 18.84 23.12 -31.86
N VAL A 200 17.74 23.56 -32.42
CA VAL A 200 16.62 24.27 -31.88
C VAL A 200 16.20 23.73 -30.52
N SER A 201 16.11 24.62 -29.54
CA SER A 201 15.54 24.38 -28.23
C SER A 201 14.11 23.84 -28.36
N ASP A 202 13.94 22.56 -28.23
CA ASP A 202 12.69 21.99 -27.79
C ASP A 202 12.72 22.11 -26.25
N ASN A 203 11.70 22.77 -25.68
CA ASN A 203 11.58 23.03 -24.25
C ASN A 203 11.66 21.71 -23.50
N GLY A 204 12.82 21.42 -22.92
CA GLY A 204 13.00 20.30 -22.00
C GLY A 204 12.17 20.53 -20.75
N LEU A 205 10.95 20.02 -20.76
CA LEU A 205 10.20 19.73 -19.54
C LEU A 205 11.02 18.69 -18.78
N SER A 206 11.58 19.10 -17.66
CA SER A 206 12.26 18.20 -16.73
C SER A 206 11.25 17.11 -16.36
N SER A 207 11.52 15.90 -16.76
CA SER A 207 10.74 14.71 -16.42
C SER A 207 10.96 14.39 -14.93
N GLY A 208 10.49 15.26 -14.05
CA GLY A 208 10.50 15.08 -12.60
C GLY A 208 9.67 13.85 -12.23
N LYS A 209 10.18 13.05 -11.33
CA LYS A 209 9.43 11.92 -10.79
C LYS A 209 8.35 12.43 -9.86
N PHE A 210 7.10 12.07 -10.07
CA PHE A 210 5.99 12.44 -9.17
C PHE A 210 6.23 11.94 -7.74
N ILE A 211 5.76 12.71 -6.75
CA ILE A 211 5.83 12.35 -5.33
C ILE A 211 5.29 10.93 -5.13
N SER A 212 6.09 10.09 -4.50
CA SER A 212 5.75 8.71 -4.18
C SER A 212 4.77 8.64 -2.99
N ASP A 213 4.07 7.50 -2.85
CA ASP A 213 3.22 7.23 -1.69
C ASP A 213 3.98 7.28 -0.34
N THR A 214 5.29 7.04 -0.36
CA THR A 214 6.16 7.18 0.82
C THR A 214 6.36 8.64 1.20
N GLU A 215 6.73 9.48 0.24
CA GLU A 215 6.92 10.92 0.44
C GLU A 215 5.62 11.62 0.84
N ASN A 216 4.48 11.23 0.23
CA ASN A 216 3.16 11.70 0.68
C ASN A 216 2.88 11.31 2.13
N SER A 217 3.27 10.10 2.56
CA SER A 217 3.10 9.69 3.95
C SER A 217 3.98 10.50 4.90
N GLU A 218 5.23 10.75 4.54
CA GLU A 218 6.17 11.58 5.32
C GLU A 218 5.67 13.02 5.46
N PHE A 219 5.17 13.60 4.37
CA PHE A 219 4.54 14.91 4.37
C PHE A 219 3.34 14.98 5.33
N VAL A 220 2.41 14.01 5.23
CA VAL A 220 1.22 13.98 6.08
C VAL A 220 1.58 13.73 7.55
N GLU A 221 2.55 12.85 7.84
CA GLU A 221 3.03 12.60 9.21
C GLU A 221 3.66 13.85 9.81
N ALA A 222 4.47 14.60 9.05
CA ALA A 222 5.04 15.86 9.49
C ALA A 222 3.94 16.90 9.84
N VAL A 223 2.88 16.98 9.02
CA VAL A 223 1.72 17.84 9.31
C VAL A 223 1.03 17.40 10.60
N TYR A 224 0.79 16.11 10.80
CA TYR A 224 0.19 15.59 12.04
C TYR A 224 1.04 15.93 13.28
N GLU A 225 2.37 15.86 13.17
CA GLU A 225 3.27 16.18 14.27
C GLU A 225 3.19 17.67 14.66
N VAL A 226 3.25 18.55 13.65
CA VAL A 226 3.13 20.00 13.90
C VAL A 226 1.74 20.34 14.47
N VAL A 227 0.66 19.85 13.86
CA VAL A 227 -0.71 20.09 14.31
C VAL A 227 -0.92 19.60 15.74
N GLY A 228 -0.32 18.46 16.11
CA GLY A 228 -0.40 17.91 17.46
C GLY A 228 0.13 18.85 18.54
N LYS A 229 1.08 19.74 18.21
CA LYS A 229 1.62 20.77 19.16
C LYS A 229 0.59 21.89 19.44
N TYR A 230 -0.37 22.09 18.53
CA TYR A 230 -1.34 23.18 18.58
C TYR A 230 -2.74 22.75 19.01
N GLN A 231 -3.04 21.44 19.00
CA GLN A 231 -4.35 20.92 19.36
C GLN A 231 -4.74 21.24 20.79
N SER A 232 -5.92 21.83 21.01
CA SER A 232 -6.50 22.11 22.33
C SER A 232 -8.02 22.30 22.25
N ASP A 233 -8.72 22.40 23.39
CA ASP A 233 -10.17 22.55 23.44
C ASP A 233 -10.66 23.85 22.78
N ASP A 234 -9.87 24.91 22.84
CA ASP A 234 -10.16 26.23 22.24
C ASP A 234 -9.56 26.42 20.83
N PHE A 235 -8.87 25.39 20.32
CA PHE A 235 -8.22 25.41 19.00
C PHE A 235 -8.20 23.99 18.43
N GLN A 236 -9.36 23.52 17.97
CA GLN A 236 -9.50 22.16 17.45
C GLN A 236 -9.18 22.13 15.96
N ILE A 237 -8.24 21.29 15.58
CA ILE A 237 -7.79 21.15 14.19
C ILE A 237 -8.24 19.81 13.64
N TYR A 238 -8.91 19.84 12.50
CA TYR A 238 -9.34 18.66 11.74
C TYR A 238 -8.59 18.62 10.41
N ILE A 239 -7.95 17.50 10.12
CA ILE A 239 -7.16 17.31 8.89
C ILE A 239 -8.02 16.54 7.89
N ALA A 240 -8.10 17.05 6.67
CA ALA A 240 -8.82 16.46 5.54
C ALA A 240 -8.03 16.64 4.24
N GLY A 241 -8.50 16.01 3.17
CA GLY A 241 -7.87 16.09 1.85
C GLY A 241 -7.33 14.76 1.36
N SER A 242 -7.08 14.67 0.06
CA SER A 242 -6.62 13.45 -0.62
C SER A 242 -5.34 12.87 0.01
N PRO A 243 -4.29 13.66 0.30
CA PRO A 243 -3.06 13.15 0.94
C PRO A 243 -3.31 12.47 2.28
N ALA A 244 -4.14 13.07 3.16
CA ALA A 244 -4.47 12.51 4.46
C ALA A 244 -5.30 11.20 4.35
N VAL A 245 -6.22 11.15 3.38
CA VAL A 245 -7.01 9.94 3.12
C VAL A 245 -6.12 8.82 2.62
N MET A 246 -5.23 9.08 1.67
CA MET A 246 -4.27 8.09 1.13
C MET A 246 -3.36 7.56 2.23
N HIS A 247 -2.79 8.44 3.05
CA HIS A 247 -1.98 8.04 4.21
C HIS A 247 -2.77 7.15 5.19
N SER A 248 -4.01 7.53 5.52
CA SER A 248 -4.88 6.75 6.40
C SER A 248 -5.22 5.37 5.82
N ILE A 249 -5.52 5.30 4.52
CA ILE A 249 -5.74 4.03 3.81
C ILE A 249 -4.51 3.14 3.90
N LYS A 250 -3.31 3.68 3.69
CA LYS A 250 -2.04 2.93 3.82
C LYS A 250 -1.87 2.34 5.22
N LEU A 251 -2.12 3.11 6.28
CA LEU A 251 -2.06 2.63 7.66
C LEU A 251 -3.10 1.53 7.92
N PHE A 252 -4.33 1.69 7.42
CA PHE A 252 -5.36 0.66 7.51
C PHE A 252 -4.96 -0.62 6.77
N MET A 253 -4.46 -0.51 5.53
CA MET A 253 -3.99 -1.66 4.76
C MET A 253 -2.90 -2.45 5.52
N GLN A 254 -1.91 -1.77 6.08
CA GLN A 254 -0.86 -2.41 6.87
C GLN A 254 -1.39 -3.08 8.15
N SER A 255 -2.31 -2.42 8.84
CA SER A 255 -2.97 -2.94 10.03
C SER A 255 -3.85 -4.16 9.70
N ASP A 256 -4.64 -4.07 8.64
CA ASP A 256 -5.57 -5.11 8.23
C ASP A 256 -4.87 -6.38 7.75
N VAL A 257 -3.80 -6.25 6.97
CA VAL A 257 -2.97 -7.42 6.58
C VAL A 257 -2.47 -8.15 7.83
N LYS A 258 -1.92 -7.44 8.82
CA LYS A 258 -1.42 -8.03 10.06
C LYS A 258 -2.56 -8.65 10.90
N LYS A 259 -3.71 -8.00 10.95
CA LYS A 259 -4.89 -8.44 11.71
C LYS A 259 -5.52 -9.67 11.09
N PHE A 260 -5.81 -9.64 9.78
CA PHE A 260 -6.44 -10.74 9.07
C PHE A 260 -5.54 -11.96 9.02
N LEU A 261 -4.22 -11.79 8.81
CA LEU A 261 -3.26 -12.88 8.84
C LEU A 261 -3.25 -13.59 10.20
N ARG A 262 -3.24 -12.83 11.30
CA ARG A 262 -3.30 -13.40 12.66
C ARG A 262 -4.60 -14.16 12.92
N ILE A 263 -5.74 -13.56 12.55
CA ILE A 263 -7.06 -14.20 12.71
C ILE A 263 -7.14 -15.46 11.87
N ALA A 264 -6.71 -15.43 10.61
CA ALA A 264 -6.70 -16.59 9.72
C ALA A 264 -5.86 -17.74 10.30
N ILE A 265 -4.64 -17.45 10.77
CA ILE A 265 -3.78 -18.46 11.40
C ILE A 265 -4.45 -19.08 12.64
N LEU A 266 -5.08 -18.26 13.50
CA LEU A 266 -5.75 -18.75 14.71
C LEU A 266 -6.97 -19.63 14.37
N VAL A 267 -7.81 -19.19 13.45
CA VAL A 267 -9.01 -19.94 13.05
C VAL A 267 -8.62 -21.24 12.35
N ILE A 268 -7.72 -21.18 11.39
CA ILE A 268 -7.23 -22.36 10.67
C ILE A 268 -6.53 -23.32 11.66
N GLY A 269 -5.65 -22.80 12.52
CA GLY A 269 -4.95 -23.58 13.53
C GLY A 269 -5.91 -24.29 14.49
N PHE A 270 -6.96 -23.60 14.94
CA PHE A 270 -8.01 -24.17 15.77
C PHE A 270 -8.77 -25.28 15.05
N CYS A 271 -9.21 -25.06 13.81
CA CYS A 271 -9.88 -26.07 12.98
C CYS A 271 -9.00 -27.31 12.77
N LEU A 272 -7.71 -27.11 12.46
CA LEU A 272 -6.75 -28.20 12.30
C LEU A 272 -6.54 -28.98 13.61
N LEU A 273 -6.47 -28.28 14.76
CA LEU A 273 -6.30 -28.88 16.07
C LEU A 273 -7.52 -29.78 16.41
N VAL A 274 -8.72 -29.29 16.18
CA VAL A 274 -9.97 -30.06 16.39
C VAL A 274 -10.00 -31.30 15.50
N MET A 275 -9.60 -31.13 14.21
CA MET A 275 -9.65 -32.21 13.23
C MET A 275 -8.59 -33.30 13.49
N PHE A 276 -7.34 -32.90 13.68
CA PHE A 276 -6.23 -33.88 13.82
C PHE A 276 -5.93 -34.26 15.26
N ARG A 277 -6.27 -33.43 16.24
CA ARG A 277 -5.95 -33.61 17.68
C ARG A 277 -4.46 -33.90 17.92
N ARG A 278 -3.58 -33.33 17.07
CA ARG A 278 -2.13 -33.50 17.12
C ARG A 278 -1.47 -32.20 16.71
N VAL A 279 -0.44 -31.78 17.43
CA VAL A 279 0.31 -30.56 17.18
C VAL A 279 0.97 -30.55 15.78
N SER A 280 1.53 -31.70 15.37
CA SER A 280 2.13 -31.84 14.03
C SER A 280 1.10 -31.66 12.90
N GLY A 281 -0.16 -32.01 13.12
CA GLY A 281 -1.26 -31.80 12.17
C GLY A 281 -1.65 -30.34 12.01
N VAL A 282 -1.23 -29.47 12.93
CA VAL A 282 -1.45 -28.01 12.87
C VAL A 282 -0.20 -27.32 12.29
N ILE A 283 0.96 -27.61 12.86
CA ILE A 283 2.20 -26.87 12.55
C ILE A 283 2.65 -27.12 11.11
N LEU A 284 2.62 -28.37 10.62
CA LEU A 284 3.15 -28.69 9.31
C LEU A 284 2.40 -28.01 8.14
N PRO A 285 1.06 -28.04 8.08
CA PRO A 285 0.32 -27.29 7.05
C PRO A 285 0.58 -25.78 7.14
N LEU A 286 0.58 -25.23 8.35
CA LEU A 286 0.80 -23.80 8.56
C LEU A 286 2.20 -23.37 8.10
N ILE A 287 3.26 -24.16 8.35
CA ILE A 287 4.61 -23.88 7.83
C ILE A 287 4.60 -23.86 6.31
N VAL A 288 4.05 -24.90 5.67
CA VAL A 288 4.02 -25.02 4.20
C VAL A 288 3.34 -23.80 3.58
N VAL A 289 2.19 -23.41 4.13
CA VAL A 289 1.43 -22.28 3.57
C VAL A 289 2.06 -20.93 3.92
N ALA A 290 2.62 -20.76 5.12
CA ALA A 290 3.33 -19.54 5.49
C ALA A 290 4.54 -19.30 4.56
N VAL A 291 5.30 -20.36 4.27
CA VAL A 291 6.41 -20.32 3.30
C VAL A 291 5.91 -19.98 1.90
N SER A 292 4.76 -20.52 1.49
CA SER A 292 4.13 -20.23 0.19
C SER A 292 3.70 -18.76 0.09
N VAL A 293 3.03 -18.25 1.13
CA VAL A 293 2.61 -16.84 1.19
C VAL A 293 3.82 -15.90 1.15
N ALA A 294 4.84 -16.18 1.96
CA ALA A 294 6.06 -15.37 1.98
C ALA A 294 6.78 -15.38 0.62
N SER A 295 6.85 -16.54 -0.05
CA SER A 295 7.41 -16.65 -1.39
C SER A 295 6.60 -15.87 -2.43
N THR A 296 5.27 -15.87 -2.34
CA THR A 296 4.40 -15.15 -3.27
C THR A 296 4.52 -13.64 -3.09
N LEU A 297 4.50 -13.15 -1.85
CA LEU A 297 4.67 -11.73 -1.56
C LEU A 297 6.08 -11.24 -1.94
N GLY A 298 7.10 -12.07 -1.67
CA GLY A 298 8.46 -11.77 -2.08
C GLY A 298 8.65 -11.73 -3.60
N LEU A 299 7.97 -12.61 -4.33
CA LEU A 299 7.95 -12.58 -5.80
C LEU A 299 7.23 -11.33 -6.32
N MET A 300 6.10 -10.94 -5.71
CA MET A 300 5.38 -9.71 -6.05
C MET A 300 6.30 -8.49 -5.90
N ALA A 301 7.00 -8.38 -4.76
CA ALA A 301 7.97 -7.32 -4.50
C ALA A 301 9.17 -7.36 -5.46
N PHE A 302 9.68 -8.55 -5.76
CA PHE A 302 10.78 -8.73 -6.72
C PHE A 302 10.45 -8.25 -8.13
N LEU A 303 9.18 -8.44 -8.56
CA LEU A 303 8.67 -7.96 -9.84
C LEU A 303 8.26 -6.49 -9.83
N GLY A 304 8.45 -5.77 -8.72
CA GLY A 304 8.12 -4.35 -8.58
C GLY A 304 6.62 -4.05 -8.57
N VAL A 305 5.77 -5.05 -8.29
CA VAL A 305 4.32 -4.85 -8.23
C VAL A 305 3.92 -4.40 -6.84
N SER A 306 3.32 -3.21 -6.76
CA SER A 306 2.90 -2.59 -5.51
C SER A 306 1.69 -3.28 -4.88
N PHE A 307 1.62 -3.22 -3.55
CA PHE A 307 0.52 -3.75 -2.77
C PHE A 307 -0.62 -2.72 -2.74
N LYS A 308 -1.73 -3.04 -3.39
CA LYS A 308 -2.90 -2.16 -3.54
C LYS A 308 -4.05 -2.63 -2.66
N LEU A 309 -5.07 -1.81 -2.46
CA LEU A 309 -6.18 -2.12 -1.56
C LEU A 309 -6.81 -3.52 -1.79
N PRO A 310 -7.17 -3.94 -3.02
CA PRO A 310 -7.70 -5.29 -3.24
C PRO A 310 -6.69 -6.41 -2.95
N THR A 311 -5.40 -6.18 -3.15
CA THR A 311 -4.36 -7.20 -2.92
C THR A 311 -4.08 -7.47 -1.44
N THR A 312 -4.61 -6.66 -0.51
CA THR A 312 -4.49 -6.87 0.94
C THR A 312 -5.10 -8.19 1.41
N ILE A 313 -6.06 -8.74 0.68
CA ILE A 313 -6.67 -10.04 0.97
C ILE A 313 -5.78 -11.23 0.56
N LEU A 314 -4.79 -11.02 -0.32
CA LEU A 314 -3.98 -12.09 -0.89
C LEU A 314 -3.34 -13.03 0.15
N PRO A 315 -2.70 -12.55 1.25
CA PRO A 315 -2.07 -13.44 2.22
C PRO A 315 -3.06 -14.36 2.94
N SER A 316 -4.17 -13.82 3.41
CA SER A 316 -5.20 -14.59 4.11
C SER A 316 -5.95 -15.55 3.18
N PHE A 317 -6.19 -15.14 1.94
CA PHE A 317 -6.76 -15.98 0.90
C PHE A 317 -5.85 -17.18 0.59
N LEU A 318 -4.56 -16.96 0.36
CA LEU A 318 -3.59 -18.03 0.10
C LEU A 318 -3.45 -18.99 1.29
N LEU A 319 -3.53 -18.47 2.53
CA LEU A 319 -3.58 -19.31 3.73
C LEU A 319 -4.77 -20.28 3.67
N ALA A 320 -5.96 -19.77 3.37
CA ALA A 320 -7.18 -20.58 3.36
C ALA A 320 -7.15 -21.65 2.27
N VAL A 321 -6.73 -21.29 1.05
CA VAL A 321 -6.67 -22.22 -0.09
C VAL A 321 -5.54 -23.24 0.07
N GLY A 322 -4.35 -22.78 0.47
CA GLY A 322 -3.15 -23.62 0.53
C GLY A 322 -3.21 -24.70 1.61
N VAL A 323 -3.90 -24.47 2.73
CA VAL A 323 -4.05 -25.46 3.80
C VAL A 323 -4.83 -26.69 3.33
N GLY A 324 -5.82 -26.52 2.46
CA GLY A 324 -6.69 -27.63 2.01
C GLY A 324 -5.92 -28.81 1.40
N ALA A 325 -4.94 -28.52 0.53
CA ALA A 325 -4.10 -29.53 -0.10
C ALA A 325 -3.27 -30.31 0.95
N SER A 326 -2.67 -29.62 1.90
CA SER A 326 -1.88 -30.22 2.98
C SER A 326 -2.73 -31.10 3.90
N VAL A 327 -3.97 -30.67 4.19
CA VAL A 327 -4.92 -31.43 5.02
C VAL A 327 -5.27 -32.79 4.41
N HIS A 328 -5.47 -32.84 3.09
CA HIS A 328 -5.75 -34.12 2.40
C HIS A 328 -4.61 -35.11 2.55
N VAL A 329 -3.37 -34.70 2.33
CA VAL A 329 -2.18 -35.53 2.49
C VAL A 329 -2.04 -36.02 3.92
N LEU A 330 -2.14 -35.10 4.89
CA LEU A 330 -2.00 -35.43 6.31
C LEU A 330 -3.09 -36.41 6.79
N SER A 331 -4.32 -36.21 6.35
CA SER A 331 -5.44 -37.10 6.72
C SER A 331 -5.16 -38.54 6.28
N LEU A 332 -4.74 -38.77 5.03
CA LEU A 332 -4.41 -40.10 4.51
C LEU A 332 -3.14 -40.67 5.18
N THR A 333 -2.12 -39.85 5.41
CA THR A 333 -0.90 -40.27 6.09
C THR A 333 -1.20 -40.74 7.52
N TYR A 334 -1.97 -39.98 8.28
CA TYR A 334 -2.34 -40.38 9.64
C TYR A 334 -3.30 -41.61 9.67
N GLN A 335 -4.14 -41.78 8.67
CA GLN A 335 -4.96 -42.97 8.53
C GLN A 335 -4.07 -44.20 8.27
N GLY A 336 -3.06 -44.12 7.40
CA GLY A 336 -2.09 -45.17 7.16
C GLY A 336 -1.32 -45.56 8.43
N LEU A 337 -0.82 -44.57 9.17
CA LEU A 337 -0.13 -44.75 10.44
C LEU A 337 -1.01 -45.42 11.51
N ARG A 338 -2.29 -45.05 11.59
CA ARG A 338 -3.26 -45.72 12.50
C ARG A 338 -3.51 -47.17 12.14
N ARG A 339 -3.35 -47.56 10.87
CA ARG A 339 -3.46 -48.95 10.37
C ARG A 339 -2.15 -49.73 10.53
N GLY A 340 -1.14 -49.18 11.19
CA GLY A 340 0.15 -49.83 11.45
C GLY A 340 1.14 -49.82 10.27
N GLN A 341 0.90 -48.99 9.24
CA GLN A 341 1.86 -48.83 8.15
C GLN A 341 3.15 -48.15 8.63
N GLN A 342 4.29 -48.54 8.07
CA GLN A 342 5.53 -47.81 8.25
C GLN A 342 5.38 -46.37 7.75
N LYS A 343 6.07 -45.44 8.37
CA LYS A 343 5.94 -43.99 8.14
C LYS A 343 6.13 -43.63 6.68
N ASP A 344 7.22 -44.07 6.06
CA ASP A 344 7.55 -43.77 4.67
C ASP A 344 6.51 -44.34 3.70
N LEU A 345 6.02 -45.54 3.98
CA LEU A 345 4.98 -46.16 3.17
C LEU A 345 3.63 -45.44 3.31
N ALA A 346 3.28 -44.98 4.52
CA ALA A 346 2.06 -44.22 4.75
C ALA A 346 2.07 -42.87 4.00
N ILE A 347 3.22 -42.18 3.98
CA ILE A 347 3.39 -40.95 3.22
C ILE A 347 3.26 -41.22 1.71
N ARG A 348 4.01 -42.17 1.18
CA ARG A 348 3.96 -42.55 -0.24
C ARG A 348 2.55 -42.90 -0.70
N ASN A 349 1.84 -43.75 0.07
CA ASN A 349 0.46 -44.12 -0.20
C ASN A 349 -0.49 -42.90 -0.20
N ALA A 350 -0.28 -41.94 0.72
CA ALA A 350 -1.08 -40.74 0.75
C ALA A 350 -0.91 -39.89 -0.53
N TYR A 351 0.33 -39.73 -1.00
CA TYR A 351 0.61 -38.98 -2.26
C TYR A 351 0.13 -39.74 -3.49
N SER A 352 0.32 -41.07 -3.55
CA SER A 352 -0.20 -41.90 -4.64
C SER A 352 -1.71 -41.73 -4.84
N HIS A 353 -2.48 -41.71 -3.75
CA HIS A 353 -3.95 -41.64 -3.82
C HIS A 353 -4.48 -40.20 -3.97
N SER A 354 -3.85 -39.20 -3.36
CA SER A 354 -4.35 -37.81 -3.35
C SER A 354 -3.64 -36.89 -4.32
N GLY A 355 -2.42 -37.21 -4.78
CA GLY A 355 -1.59 -36.33 -5.55
C GLY A 355 -2.26 -35.80 -6.82
N LEU A 356 -2.90 -36.69 -7.60
CA LEU A 356 -3.62 -36.26 -8.80
C LEU A 356 -4.79 -35.31 -8.47
N ALA A 357 -5.56 -35.60 -7.43
CA ALA A 357 -6.69 -34.79 -7.03
C ALA A 357 -6.22 -33.39 -6.56
N ILE A 358 -5.12 -33.32 -5.79
CA ILE A 358 -4.52 -32.06 -5.32
C ILE A 358 -4.02 -31.22 -6.50
N VAL A 359 -3.33 -31.84 -7.46
CA VAL A 359 -2.87 -31.12 -8.66
C VAL A 359 -4.03 -30.58 -9.46
N MET A 360 -5.06 -31.40 -9.70
CA MET A 360 -6.23 -30.99 -10.47
C MET A 360 -7.00 -29.86 -9.79
N THR A 361 -7.20 -29.92 -8.47
CA THR A 361 -7.88 -28.85 -7.72
C THR A 361 -7.06 -27.57 -7.69
N SER A 362 -5.76 -27.67 -7.49
CA SER A 362 -4.88 -26.48 -7.52
C SER A 362 -4.83 -25.86 -8.90
N LEU A 363 -4.76 -26.65 -9.97
CA LEU A 363 -4.73 -26.17 -11.34
C LEU A 363 -6.04 -25.48 -11.73
N THR A 364 -7.19 -26.07 -11.38
CA THR A 364 -8.50 -25.46 -11.65
C THR A 364 -8.70 -24.19 -10.84
N THR A 365 -8.25 -24.15 -9.58
CA THR A 365 -8.30 -22.94 -8.74
C THR A 365 -7.38 -21.84 -9.32
N ALA A 366 -6.15 -22.20 -9.67
CA ALA A 366 -5.21 -21.25 -10.28
C ALA A 366 -5.74 -20.71 -11.61
N ALA A 367 -6.31 -21.56 -12.46
CA ALA A 367 -6.91 -21.12 -13.74
C ALA A 367 -8.13 -20.20 -13.51
N GLY A 368 -8.99 -20.54 -12.54
CA GLY A 368 -10.10 -19.67 -12.15
C GLY A 368 -9.65 -18.29 -11.67
N LEU A 369 -8.61 -18.24 -10.83
CA LEU A 369 -8.04 -16.99 -10.34
C LEU A 369 -7.31 -16.21 -11.45
N ALA A 370 -6.59 -16.92 -12.32
CA ALA A 370 -5.92 -16.31 -13.47
C ALA A 370 -6.89 -15.58 -14.42
N SER A 371 -8.17 -15.95 -14.43
CA SER A 371 -9.16 -15.22 -15.25
C SER A 371 -9.32 -13.76 -14.83
N PHE A 372 -9.04 -13.40 -13.58
CA PHE A 372 -9.05 -12.02 -13.11
C PHE A 372 -7.93 -11.16 -13.71
N SER A 373 -6.88 -11.77 -14.29
CA SER A 373 -5.84 -11.02 -15.01
C SER A 373 -6.37 -10.23 -16.21
N LEU A 374 -7.58 -10.59 -16.69
CA LEU A 374 -8.27 -9.89 -17.77
C LEU A 374 -9.11 -8.69 -17.28
N ALA A 375 -9.11 -8.41 -15.96
CA ALA A 375 -9.84 -7.27 -15.42
C ALA A 375 -9.27 -5.96 -15.94
N GLY A 376 -10.14 -4.99 -16.23
CA GLY A 376 -9.74 -3.64 -16.62
C GLY A 376 -9.11 -2.84 -15.47
N VAL A 377 -9.39 -3.23 -14.21
CA VAL A 377 -8.85 -2.59 -13.00
C VAL A 377 -7.56 -3.29 -12.60
N ALA A 378 -6.44 -2.56 -12.61
CA ALA A 378 -5.11 -3.11 -12.36
C ALA A 378 -4.98 -3.91 -11.05
N PRO A 379 -5.44 -3.43 -9.88
CA PRO A 379 -5.35 -4.20 -8.63
C PRO A 379 -6.07 -5.55 -8.65
N ILE A 380 -7.16 -5.67 -9.42
CA ILE A 380 -7.90 -6.93 -9.58
C ILE A 380 -7.11 -7.89 -10.48
N ALA A 381 -6.51 -7.37 -11.54
CA ALA A 381 -5.64 -8.16 -12.42
C ALA A 381 -4.42 -8.68 -11.66
N ASP A 382 -3.75 -7.83 -10.87
CA ASP A 382 -2.62 -8.18 -10.02
C ASP A 382 -3.01 -9.26 -8.99
N LEU A 383 -4.17 -9.09 -8.32
CA LEU A 383 -4.71 -10.08 -7.39
C LEU A 383 -4.91 -11.44 -8.09
N GLY A 384 -5.45 -11.45 -9.31
CA GLY A 384 -5.66 -12.66 -10.10
C GLY A 384 -4.35 -13.38 -10.43
N ILE A 385 -3.36 -12.63 -10.93
CA ILE A 385 -2.05 -13.14 -11.30
C ILE A 385 -1.34 -13.73 -10.06
N PHE A 386 -1.18 -12.93 -9.01
CA PHE A 386 -0.40 -13.36 -7.83
C PHE A 386 -1.12 -14.39 -6.96
N SER A 387 -2.45 -14.41 -6.92
CA SER A 387 -3.18 -15.50 -6.26
C SER A 387 -3.04 -16.82 -7.02
N SER A 388 -3.09 -16.78 -8.35
CA SER A 388 -2.87 -17.95 -9.20
C SER A 388 -1.46 -18.52 -9.02
N ILE A 389 -0.44 -17.66 -9.10
CA ILE A 389 0.96 -18.04 -8.85
C ILE A 389 1.13 -18.58 -7.42
N GLY A 390 0.53 -17.93 -6.42
CA GLY A 390 0.61 -18.34 -5.03
C GLY A 390 0.01 -19.72 -4.78
N VAL A 391 -1.10 -20.06 -5.43
CA VAL A 391 -1.70 -21.41 -5.38
C VAL A 391 -0.74 -22.43 -5.99
N MET A 392 -0.07 -22.11 -7.10
CA MET A 392 0.91 -23.03 -7.72
C MET A 392 2.17 -23.18 -6.87
N ILE A 393 2.65 -22.13 -6.22
CA ILE A 393 3.75 -22.20 -5.24
C ILE A 393 3.34 -23.05 -4.05
N SER A 394 2.12 -22.90 -3.55
CA SER A 394 1.58 -23.72 -2.45
C SER A 394 1.47 -25.18 -2.84
N LEU A 395 1.02 -25.48 -4.06
CA LEU A 395 1.04 -26.83 -4.62
C LEU A 395 2.46 -27.41 -4.64
N TRP A 396 3.43 -26.64 -5.15
CA TRP A 396 4.82 -27.06 -5.20
C TRP A 396 5.36 -27.42 -3.83
N PHE A 397 5.17 -26.59 -2.81
CA PHE A 397 5.62 -26.88 -1.45
C PHE A 397 4.82 -28.02 -0.81
N THR A 398 3.55 -28.18 -1.13
CA THR A 398 2.76 -29.32 -0.67
C THR A 398 3.27 -30.64 -1.24
N LEU A 399 3.76 -30.66 -2.48
CA LEU A 399 4.29 -31.87 -3.11
C LEU A 399 5.76 -32.16 -2.74
N THR A 400 6.54 -31.14 -2.35
CA THR A 400 7.98 -31.28 -2.07
C THR A 400 8.32 -31.09 -0.60
N LEU A 401 7.96 -29.94 0.01
CA LEU A 401 8.34 -29.62 1.37
C LEU A 401 7.56 -30.43 2.40
N LEU A 402 6.25 -30.63 2.21
CA LEU A 402 5.41 -31.35 3.18
C LEU A 402 5.83 -32.81 3.37
N PRO A 403 6.09 -33.63 2.32
CA PRO A 403 6.54 -35.00 2.52
C PRO A 403 7.94 -35.08 3.15
N ALA A 404 8.82 -34.10 2.84
CA ALA A 404 10.14 -34.02 3.45
C ALA A 404 10.08 -33.67 4.95
N LEU A 405 9.14 -32.82 5.38
CA LEU A 405 8.91 -32.47 6.79
C LEU A 405 8.18 -33.61 7.54
N LEU A 406 7.38 -34.38 6.85
CA LEU A 406 6.69 -35.55 7.40
C LEU A 406 7.64 -36.73 7.62
N ALA A 407 8.67 -36.92 6.79
CA ALA A 407 9.64 -38.00 6.86
C ALA A 407 10.72 -37.75 7.92
#